data_ca23649d82c675634581190b53cbf2a9
#
_entry.id   ca23649d82c675634581190b53cbf2a9
#
_cell.length_a   1.000
_cell.length_b   1.000
_cell.length_c   1.000
_cell.angle_alpha   90.00
_cell.angle_beta   90.00
_cell.angle_gamma   90.00
#
_symmetry.space_group_name_H-M   'P 1'
#
loop_
_entity.id
_entity.type
_entity.pdbx_description
1 polymer ?
#
loop_
_entity_poly.entity_id
_entity_poly.type
_entity_poly.pdbx_seq_one_letter_code
_entity_poly.pdbx_strand_id
1 'polypeptide(L)'
;GWQNDTRELFGMEPVSPTTWPVILGVTLLVAAIILIISRSLRVLFGAVARWLGRHLPPRLAWVLGVTGLLLLFWVLLTGVLVKGFFAGANAFFAPADSTITASVTQPVDPARTAGPGSPVTWESLGREGRNFVSGGPKTADIDEVTGGGARLPVRVYVGLKSAPTVQGRADLVLSELQRTGAFDREVLVLATTTGTGYLDRN
;
A
#
# COMPACT_ATOMS: atom_id res chain seq x y z
N GLY A 1 -23.92 -4.34 -18.11
CA GLY A 1 -23.00 -5.44 -18.43
C GLY A 1 -22.48 -6.09 -17.16
N TRP A 2 -21.94 -7.30 -17.23
CA TRP A 2 -21.55 -8.15 -16.09
C TRP A 2 -20.81 -7.41 -14.97
N GLN A 3 -19.99 -6.43 -15.30
CA GLN A 3 -19.24 -5.63 -14.33
C GLN A 3 -20.17 -4.78 -13.44
N ASN A 4 -21.22 -4.21 -14.00
CA ASN A 4 -22.19 -3.45 -13.23
C ASN A 4 -23.13 -4.38 -12.45
N ASP A 5 -23.46 -5.54 -13.01
CA ASP A 5 -24.27 -6.55 -12.33
C ASP A 5 -23.53 -7.08 -11.08
N THR A 6 -22.22 -7.32 -11.21
CA THR A 6 -21.37 -7.70 -10.06
C THR A 6 -21.30 -6.57 -9.01
N ARG A 7 -21.16 -5.31 -9.45
CA ARG A 7 -21.10 -4.17 -8.53
C ARG A 7 -22.41 -3.97 -7.78
N GLU A 8 -23.54 -4.19 -8.44
CA GLU A 8 -24.88 -4.13 -7.82
C GLU A 8 -25.04 -5.20 -6.73
N LEU A 9 -24.54 -6.43 -6.97
CA LEU A 9 -24.53 -7.49 -5.97
C LEU A 9 -23.75 -7.14 -4.70
N PHE A 10 -22.72 -6.31 -4.83
CA PHE A 10 -21.91 -5.81 -3.69
C PHE A 10 -22.33 -4.44 -3.18
N GLY A 11 -23.49 -3.90 -3.61
CA GLY A 11 -23.98 -2.59 -3.19
C GLY A 11 -23.09 -1.42 -3.62
N MET A 12 -22.29 -1.58 -4.69
CA MET A 12 -21.41 -0.55 -5.22
C MET A 12 -22.13 0.23 -6.33
N GLU A 13 -21.81 1.53 -6.45
CA GLU A 13 -22.33 2.34 -7.55
C GLU A 13 -21.86 1.80 -8.93
N PRO A 14 -22.72 1.84 -9.95
CA PRO A 14 -22.37 1.41 -11.29
C PRO A 14 -21.28 2.30 -11.90
N VAL A 15 -20.45 1.71 -12.76
CA VAL A 15 -19.41 2.47 -13.48
C VAL A 15 -20.08 3.40 -14.50
N SER A 16 -19.84 4.69 -14.34
CA SER A 16 -20.35 5.70 -15.26
C SER A 16 -19.71 5.57 -16.66
N PRO A 17 -20.48 5.75 -17.75
CA PRO A 17 -19.94 5.80 -19.11
C PRO A 17 -18.82 6.85 -19.31
N THR A 18 -18.84 7.91 -18.52
CA THR A 18 -17.80 8.96 -18.54
C THR A 18 -16.42 8.47 -18.07
N THR A 19 -16.35 7.32 -17.42
CA THR A 19 -15.08 6.73 -16.98
C THR A 19 -14.26 6.14 -18.14
N TRP A 20 -14.90 5.71 -19.22
CA TRP A 20 -14.23 5.09 -20.37
C TRP A 20 -13.24 6.01 -21.09
N PRO A 21 -13.56 7.29 -21.41
CA PRO A 21 -12.60 8.21 -22.00
C PRO A 21 -11.37 8.44 -21.11
N VAL A 22 -11.57 8.48 -19.77
CA VAL A 22 -10.47 8.64 -18.82
C VAL A 22 -9.55 7.40 -18.82
N ILE A 23 -10.13 6.20 -18.80
CA ILE A 23 -9.39 4.95 -18.89
C ILE A 23 -8.60 4.89 -20.19
N LEU A 24 -9.24 5.19 -21.32
CA LEU A 24 -8.58 5.23 -22.63
C LEU A 24 -7.43 6.25 -22.65
N GLY A 25 -7.67 7.46 -22.14
CA GLY A 25 -6.66 8.51 -22.04
C GLY A 25 -5.44 8.09 -21.21
N VAL A 26 -5.68 7.50 -20.05
CA VAL A 26 -4.59 6.98 -19.18
C VAL A 26 -3.84 5.84 -19.87
N THR A 27 -4.57 4.92 -20.52
CA THR A 27 -3.94 3.79 -21.26
C THR A 27 -3.05 4.30 -22.39
N LEU A 28 -3.53 5.24 -23.19
CA LEU A 28 -2.75 5.83 -24.28
C LEU A 28 -1.54 6.61 -23.76
N LEU A 29 -1.70 7.35 -22.66
CA LEU A 29 -0.60 8.06 -22.01
C LEU A 29 0.50 7.08 -21.54
N VAL A 30 0.12 6.02 -20.86
CA VAL A 30 1.07 4.98 -20.41
C VAL A 30 1.75 4.31 -21.58
N ALA A 31 1.00 3.95 -22.64
CA ALA A 31 1.56 3.37 -23.86
C ALA A 31 2.56 4.34 -24.53
N ALA A 32 2.22 5.62 -24.64
CA ALA A 32 3.11 6.63 -25.20
C ALA A 32 4.40 6.78 -24.38
N ILE A 33 4.32 6.80 -23.07
CA ILE A 33 5.48 6.86 -22.16
C ILE A 33 6.39 5.64 -22.39
N ILE A 34 5.83 4.44 -22.46
CA ILE A 34 6.59 3.21 -22.71
C ILE A 34 7.30 3.26 -24.08
N LEU A 35 6.61 3.72 -25.11
CA LEU A 35 7.19 3.86 -26.46
C LEU A 35 8.31 4.90 -26.48
N ILE A 36 8.12 6.06 -25.84
CA ILE A 36 9.14 7.11 -25.76
C ILE A 36 10.38 6.58 -25.03
N ILE A 37 10.20 5.92 -23.88
CA ILE A 37 11.31 5.33 -23.12
C ILE A 37 12.05 4.29 -23.96
N SER A 38 11.31 3.37 -24.60
CA SER A 38 11.90 2.32 -25.43
C SER A 38 12.70 2.88 -26.59
N ARG A 39 12.16 3.93 -27.25
CA ARG A 39 12.84 4.59 -28.36
C ARG A 39 14.08 5.36 -27.88
N SER A 40 13.97 6.08 -26.76
CA SER A 40 15.09 6.83 -26.17
C SER A 40 16.23 5.90 -25.75
N LEU A 41 15.91 4.78 -25.13
CA LEU A 41 16.89 3.74 -24.80
C LEU A 41 17.60 3.21 -26.04
N ARG A 42 16.85 2.88 -27.12
CA ARG A 42 17.43 2.39 -28.38
C ARG A 42 18.41 3.40 -28.99
N VAL A 43 18.02 4.68 -29.00
CA VAL A 43 18.90 5.75 -29.51
C VAL A 43 20.14 5.90 -28.66
N LEU A 44 19.99 5.92 -27.33
CA LEU A 44 21.10 6.01 -26.38
C LEU A 44 22.07 4.84 -26.56
N PHE A 45 21.53 3.61 -26.63
CA PHE A 45 22.36 2.41 -26.89
C PHE A 45 23.11 2.48 -28.19
N GLY A 46 22.45 2.91 -29.27
CA GLY A 46 23.09 3.08 -30.56
C GLY A 46 24.22 4.12 -30.51
N ALA A 47 24.05 5.18 -29.77
CA ALA A 47 25.08 6.22 -29.56
C ALA A 47 26.27 5.68 -28.73
N VAL A 48 25.98 5.01 -27.62
CA VAL A 48 27.01 4.41 -26.75
C VAL A 48 27.78 3.32 -27.50
N ALA A 49 27.09 2.43 -28.21
CA ALA A 49 27.74 1.37 -28.99
C ALA A 49 28.67 1.92 -30.09
N ARG A 50 28.25 2.98 -30.78
CA ARG A 50 29.09 3.64 -31.79
C ARG A 50 30.31 4.31 -31.16
N TRP A 51 30.13 4.95 -30.01
CA TRP A 51 31.23 5.59 -29.28
C TRP A 51 32.23 4.55 -28.74
N LEU A 52 31.75 3.46 -28.12
CA LEU A 52 32.59 2.36 -27.66
C LEU A 52 33.36 1.70 -28.82
N GLY A 53 32.70 1.43 -29.94
CA GLY A 53 33.29 0.80 -31.12
C GLY A 53 34.38 1.63 -31.78
N ARG A 54 34.47 2.94 -31.49
CA ARG A 54 35.59 3.80 -31.95
C ARG A 54 36.85 3.69 -31.10
N HIS A 55 36.70 3.26 -29.84
CA HIS A 55 37.77 3.33 -28.85
C HIS A 55 38.21 1.96 -28.33
N LEU A 56 37.41 0.90 -28.56
CA LEU A 56 37.61 -0.44 -28.01
C LEU A 56 37.53 -1.51 -29.08
N PRO A 57 38.28 -2.63 -28.92
CA PRO A 57 38.10 -3.81 -29.78
C PRO A 57 36.64 -4.31 -29.75
N PRO A 58 36.13 -4.83 -30.87
CA PRO A 58 34.70 -5.20 -31.02
C PRO A 58 34.17 -6.13 -29.93
N ARG A 59 34.99 -7.08 -29.47
CA ARG A 59 34.60 -8.02 -28.39
C ARG A 59 34.39 -7.32 -27.04
N LEU A 60 35.31 -6.40 -26.68
CA LEU A 60 35.19 -5.62 -25.43
C LEU A 60 34.01 -4.63 -25.50
N ALA A 61 33.83 -3.97 -26.66
CA ALA A 61 32.71 -3.05 -26.86
C ALA A 61 31.35 -3.78 -26.71
N TRP A 62 31.23 -5.01 -27.19
CA TRP A 62 30.02 -5.82 -27.08
C TRP A 62 29.75 -6.23 -25.61
N VAL A 63 30.78 -6.76 -24.92
CA VAL A 63 30.65 -7.16 -23.48
C VAL A 63 30.25 -5.96 -22.61
N LEU A 64 30.95 -4.84 -22.75
CA LEU A 64 30.67 -3.62 -21.97
C LEU A 64 29.29 -3.05 -22.30
N GLY A 65 28.87 -3.11 -23.57
CA GLY A 65 27.54 -2.68 -24.01
C GLY A 65 26.42 -3.52 -23.37
N VAL A 66 26.56 -4.84 -23.40
CA VAL A 66 25.57 -5.76 -22.79
C VAL A 66 25.55 -5.62 -21.27
N THR A 67 26.72 -5.59 -20.62
CA THR A 67 26.82 -5.43 -19.17
C THR A 67 26.26 -4.08 -18.73
N GLY A 68 26.58 -3.00 -19.42
CA GLY A 68 26.04 -1.67 -19.13
C GLY A 68 24.51 -1.61 -19.29
N LEU A 69 23.98 -2.30 -20.31
CA LEU A 69 22.55 -2.43 -20.51
C LEU A 69 21.87 -3.16 -19.35
N LEU A 70 22.39 -4.31 -18.95
CA LEU A 70 21.83 -5.09 -17.85
C LEU A 70 21.88 -4.31 -16.53
N LEU A 71 22.99 -3.62 -16.25
CA LEU A 71 23.11 -2.77 -15.07
C LEU A 71 22.12 -1.59 -15.11
N LEU A 72 21.98 -0.92 -16.24
CA LEU A 72 21.02 0.16 -16.40
C LEU A 72 19.57 -0.35 -16.20
N PHE A 73 19.26 -1.48 -16.82
CA PHE A 73 17.94 -2.11 -16.64
C PHE A 73 17.67 -2.45 -15.16
N TRP A 74 18.66 -3.03 -14.49
CA TRP A 74 18.57 -3.35 -13.06
C TRP A 74 18.33 -2.11 -12.20
N VAL A 75 19.10 -1.04 -12.40
CA VAL A 75 18.98 0.23 -11.66
C VAL A 75 17.62 0.90 -11.94
N LEU A 76 17.17 0.92 -13.19
CA LEU A 76 15.86 1.46 -13.56
C LEU A 76 14.72 0.64 -12.94
N LEU A 77 14.82 -0.68 -13.01
CA LEU A 77 13.78 -1.57 -12.48
C LEU A 77 13.67 -1.42 -10.96
N THR A 78 14.78 -1.52 -10.24
CA THR A 78 14.77 -1.53 -8.76
C THR A 78 14.70 -0.14 -8.14
N GLY A 79 15.33 0.84 -8.77
CA GLY A 79 15.46 2.19 -8.22
C GLY A 79 14.33 3.13 -8.62
N VAL A 80 14.08 3.29 -9.89
CA VAL A 80 13.19 4.33 -10.42
C VAL A 80 11.79 3.82 -10.65
N LEU A 81 11.62 2.71 -11.40
CA LEU A 81 10.30 2.21 -11.78
C LEU A 81 9.50 1.71 -10.59
N VAL A 82 10.11 0.88 -9.75
CA VAL A 82 9.40 0.32 -8.58
C VAL A 82 9.08 1.41 -7.57
N LYS A 83 10.07 2.23 -7.20
CA LYS A 83 9.83 3.32 -6.23
C LYS A 83 8.88 4.38 -6.77
N GLY A 84 9.02 4.76 -8.04
CA GLY A 84 8.15 5.72 -8.70
C GLY A 84 6.71 5.22 -8.83
N PHE A 85 6.53 3.95 -9.17
CA PHE A 85 5.21 3.32 -9.23
C PHE A 85 4.52 3.35 -7.86
N PHE A 86 5.19 2.90 -6.80
CA PHE A 86 4.60 2.92 -5.45
C PHE A 86 4.36 4.34 -4.94
N ALA A 87 5.25 5.29 -5.21
CA ALA A 87 5.04 6.69 -4.85
C ALA A 87 3.82 7.28 -5.58
N GLY A 88 3.69 7.01 -6.88
CA GLY A 88 2.55 7.45 -7.68
C GLY A 88 1.23 6.80 -7.23
N ALA A 89 1.24 5.49 -6.97
CA ALA A 89 0.07 4.78 -6.45
C ALA A 89 -0.35 5.34 -5.08
N ASN A 90 0.60 5.54 -4.16
CA ASN A 90 0.32 6.14 -2.87
C ASN A 90 -0.27 7.56 -2.98
N ALA A 91 0.28 8.39 -3.88
CA ALA A 91 -0.25 9.75 -4.11
C ALA A 91 -1.67 9.72 -4.70
N PHE A 92 -1.95 8.78 -5.60
CA PHE A 92 -3.27 8.61 -6.19
C PHE A 92 -4.33 8.19 -5.17
N PHE A 93 -3.99 7.28 -4.26
CA PHE A 93 -4.92 6.78 -3.24
C PHE A 93 -4.95 7.64 -1.95
N ALA A 94 -4.01 8.57 -1.77
CA ALA A 94 -3.92 9.39 -0.56
C ALA A 94 -5.21 10.18 -0.22
N PRO A 95 -5.96 10.77 -1.17
CA PRO A 95 -7.22 11.46 -0.88
C PRO A 95 -8.27 10.50 -0.31
N ALA A 96 -8.43 9.31 -0.91
CA ALA A 96 -9.37 8.30 -0.43
C ALA A 96 -9.00 7.78 0.96
N ASP A 97 -7.70 7.64 1.24
CA ASP A 97 -7.17 7.21 2.53
C ASP A 97 -7.33 8.27 3.64
N SER A 98 -7.45 9.55 3.27
CA SER A 98 -7.67 10.64 4.23
C SER A 98 -9.13 10.79 4.66
N THR A 99 -10.09 10.20 3.93
CA THR A 99 -11.52 10.30 4.26
C THR A 99 -11.84 9.64 5.60
N ILE A 100 -12.70 10.28 6.38
CA ILE A 100 -13.21 9.72 7.64
C ILE A 100 -14.64 9.25 7.39
N THR A 101 -14.92 7.99 7.69
CA THR A 101 -16.28 7.45 7.64
C THR A 101 -17.10 8.08 8.77
N ALA A 102 -18.29 8.58 8.51
CA ALA A 102 -19.10 9.37 9.45
C ALA A 102 -19.39 8.69 10.81
N SER A 103 -19.36 7.37 10.87
CA SER A 103 -19.58 6.57 12.08
C SER A 103 -18.30 6.15 12.82
N VAL A 104 -17.12 6.58 12.34
CA VAL A 104 -15.82 6.12 12.83
C VAL A 104 -15.21 7.21 13.69
N THR A 105 -15.01 6.92 14.97
CA THR A 105 -14.42 7.83 15.97
C THR A 105 -13.14 7.27 16.55
N GLN A 106 -12.26 8.15 16.98
CA GLN A 106 -11.02 7.76 17.65
C GLN A 106 -11.32 6.94 18.90
N PRO A 107 -10.63 5.81 19.11
CA PRO A 107 -10.84 4.99 20.31
C PRO A 107 -10.49 5.74 21.60
N VAL A 108 -11.35 5.59 22.59
CA VAL A 108 -11.11 6.08 23.98
C VAL A 108 -10.52 4.97 24.86
N ASP A 109 -10.41 3.76 24.33
CA ASP A 109 -9.89 2.60 25.04
C ASP A 109 -8.38 2.45 24.84
N PRO A 110 -7.59 2.32 25.93
CA PRO A 110 -6.14 2.13 25.84
C PRO A 110 -5.72 0.80 25.20
N ALA A 111 -6.61 -0.19 25.11
CA ALA A 111 -6.32 -1.47 24.43
C ALA A 111 -6.34 -1.37 22.88
N ARG A 112 -6.54 -0.18 22.35
CA ARG A 112 -6.59 0.06 20.90
C ARG A 112 -5.54 1.05 20.46
N THR A 113 -4.97 0.85 19.27
CA THR A 113 -4.08 1.85 18.65
C THR A 113 -4.82 3.17 18.45
N ALA A 114 -4.11 4.27 18.55
CA ALA A 114 -4.60 5.64 18.58
C ALA A 114 -5.54 5.97 19.77
N GLY A 115 -5.70 5.06 20.73
CA GLY A 115 -6.29 5.34 22.02
C GLY A 115 -5.31 6.02 22.99
N PRO A 116 -5.72 6.27 24.23
CA PRO A 116 -4.87 6.93 25.22
C PRO A 116 -3.51 6.23 25.40
N GLY A 117 -2.43 7.01 25.32
CA GLY A 117 -1.06 6.52 25.47
C GLY A 117 -0.47 5.82 24.23
N SER A 118 -1.20 5.75 23.12
CA SER A 118 -0.67 5.21 21.87
C SER A 118 0.35 6.16 21.24
N PRO A 119 1.54 5.68 20.82
CA PRO A 119 2.49 6.46 20.02
C PRO A 119 2.05 6.65 18.56
N VAL A 120 1.04 5.89 18.11
CA VAL A 120 0.49 5.99 16.77
C VAL A 120 -0.66 6.99 16.75
N THR A 121 -0.57 8.00 15.89
CA THR A 121 -1.61 9.03 15.79
C THR A 121 -2.79 8.56 14.95
N TRP A 122 -3.97 9.05 15.25
CA TRP A 122 -5.21 8.77 14.53
C TRP A 122 -5.13 9.06 13.03
N GLU A 123 -4.49 10.18 12.67
CA GLU A 123 -4.32 10.64 11.29
C GLU A 123 -3.41 9.72 10.48
N SER A 124 -2.44 9.09 11.14
CA SER A 124 -1.45 8.22 10.49
C SER A 124 -1.96 6.83 10.12
N LEU A 125 -3.10 6.43 10.70
CA LEU A 125 -3.68 5.10 10.47
C LEU A 125 -4.23 4.90 9.06
N GLY A 126 -4.62 5.99 8.37
CA GLY A 126 -5.38 5.90 7.15
C GLY A 126 -6.84 5.46 7.38
N ARG A 127 -7.65 5.45 6.32
CA ARG A 127 -9.08 5.13 6.42
C ARG A 127 -9.32 3.73 6.99
N GLU A 128 -8.64 2.73 6.45
CA GLU A 128 -8.88 1.34 6.83
C GLU A 128 -8.37 1.03 8.24
N GLY A 129 -7.24 1.62 8.64
CA GLY A 129 -6.75 1.51 10.01
C GLY A 129 -7.71 2.14 11.03
N ARG A 130 -8.25 3.33 10.71
CA ARG A 130 -9.29 3.96 11.55
C ARG A 130 -10.54 3.10 11.65
N ASN A 131 -11.02 2.54 10.53
CA ASN A 131 -12.14 1.63 10.51
C ASN A 131 -11.89 0.40 11.39
N PHE A 132 -10.71 -0.20 11.30
CA PHE A 132 -10.34 -1.39 12.04
C PHE A 132 -10.26 -1.14 13.55
N VAL A 133 -9.56 -0.09 14.00
CA VAL A 133 -9.38 0.15 15.43
C VAL A 133 -10.64 0.68 16.12
N SER A 134 -11.55 1.31 15.38
CA SER A 134 -12.85 1.78 15.91
C SER A 134 -13.91 0.70 15.92
N GLY A 135 -13.78 -0.31 15.05
CA GLY A 135 -14.76 -1.38 14.88
C GLY A 135 -14.59 -2.54 15.86
N GLY A 136 -15.31 -3.61 15.55
CA GLY A 136 -15.26 -4.88 16.26
C GLY A 136 -16.22 -5.00 17.42
N PRO A 137 -16.41 -6.23 17.89
CA PRO A 137 -17.35 -6.53 18.97
C PRO A 137 -16.94 -5.83 20.25
N LYS A 138 -17.92 -5.37 20.99
CA LYS A 138 -17.78 -4.90 22.35
C LYS A 138 -17.76 -6.09 23.32
N THR A 139 -17.30 -5.87 24.53
CA THR A 139 -17.28 -6.89 25.57
C THR A 139 -18.68 -7.50 25.77
N ALA A 140 -19.72 -6.66 25.77
CA ALA A 140 -21.11 -7.12 25.91
C ALA A 140 -21.57 -8.05 24.78
N ASP A 141 -21.17 -7.77 23.54
CA ASP A 141 -21.53 -8.58 22.37
C ASP A 141 -20.86 -9.98 22.45
N ILE A 142 -19.64 -10.01 23.00
CA ILE A 142 -18.91 -11.27 23.20
C ILE A 142 -19.53 -12.04 24.37
N ASP A 143 -19.85 -11.37 25.48
CA ASP A 143 -20.46 -11.97 26.67
C ASP A 143 -21.82 -12.61 26.35
N GLU A 144 -22.59 -12.02 25.44
CA GLU A 144 -23.87 -12.58 24.98
C GLU A 144 -23.68 -13.97 24.34
N VAL A 145 -22.58 -14.15 23.60
CA VAL A 145 -22.28 -15.42 22.92
C VAL A 145 -21.56 -16.42 23.85
N THR A 146 -20.67 -15.93 24.70
CA THR A 146 -19.80 -16.79 25.53
C THR A 146 -20.38 -17.10 26.92
N GLY A 147 -21.41 -16.40 27.33
CA GLY A 147 -22.01 -16.56 28.66
C GLY A 147 -21.31 -15.76 29.77
N GLY A 148 -20.45 -14.81 29.41
CA GLY A 148 -19.78 -13.89 30.35
C GLY A 148 -18.27 -14.09 30.46
N GLY A 149 -17.61 -13.15 31.11
CA GLY A 149 -16.15 -13.17 31.35
C GLY A 149 -15.31 -12.69 30.16
N ALA A 150 -15.93 -12.09 29.14
CA ALA A 150 -15.23 -11.59 27.98
C ALA A 150 -14.28 -10.43 28.32
N ARG A 151 -13.13 -10.44 27.68
CA ARG A 151 -12.17 -9.33 27.72
C ARG A 151 -12.21 -8.59 26.40
N LEU A 152 -12.18 -7.26 26.45
CA LEU A 152 -12.15 -6.46 25.23
C LEU A 152 -10.97 -6.87 24.34
N PRO A 153 -11.21 -7.14 23.04
CA PRO A 153 -10.15 -7.49 22.10
C PRO A 153 -9.16 -6.33 21.94
N VAL A 154 -7.88 -6.65 22.07
CA VAL A 154 -6.81 -5.72 21.70
C VAL A 154 -6.78 -5.58 20.19
N ARG A 155 -6.74 -4.33 19.68
CA ARG A 155 -6.67 -4.05 18.24
C ARG A 155 -5.51 -3.11 17.96
N VAL A 156 -4.46 -3.67 17.37
CA VAL A 156 -3.27 -2.93 16.94
C VAL A 156 -3.25 -2.81 15.43
N TYR A 157 -3.09 -1.60 14.95
CA TYR A 157 -2.91 -1.30 13.52
C TYR A 157 -1.89 -0.18 13.35
N VAL A 158 -0.96 -0.37 12.41
CA VAL A 158 0.02 0.65 12.04
C VAL A 158 -0.08 0.90 10.54
N GLY A 159 -0.46 2.11 10.18
CA GLY A 159 -0.66 2.53 8.79
C GLY A 159 0.64 2.86 8.07
N LEU A 160 0.54 3.02 6.75
CA LEU A 160 1.68 3.38 5.90
C LEU A 160 2.31 4.72 6.31
N LYS A 161 1.51 5.65 6.82
CA LYS A 161 1.94 7.00 7.23
C LYS A 161 2.45 7.06 8.67
N SER A 162 2.33 5.98 9.45
CA SER A 162 2.76 5.97 10.86
C SER A 162 4.27 6.02 11.02
N ALA A 163 5.04 5.48 10.07
CA ALA A 163 6.49 5.65 10.00
C ALA A 163 7.00 5.54 8.55
N PRO A 164 8.11 6.21 8.21
CA PRO A 164 8.62 6.27 6.84
C PRO A 164 9.22 4.93 6.35
N THR A 165 9.67 4.08 7.25
CA THR A 165 10.31 2.80 6.93
C THR A 165 9.48 1.61 7.38
N VAL A 166 9.67 0.47 6.70
CA VAL A 166 9.03 -0.80 7.11
C VAL A 166 9.45 -1.17 8.53
N GLN A 167 10.75 -1.04 8.83
CA GLN A 167 11.29 -1.33 10.17
C GLN A 167 10.63 -0.44 11.23
N GLY A 168 10.56 0.88 11.00
CA GLY A 168 9.92 1.79 11.95
C GLY A 168 8.44 1.47 12.19
N ARG A 169 7.72 0.99 11.17
CA ARG A 169 6.33 0.52 11.35
C ARG A 169 6.27 -0.78 12.17
N ALA A 170 7.20 -1.71 11.94
CA ALA A 170 7.30 -2.93 12.73
C ALA A 170 7.61 -2.64 14.21
N ASP A 171 8.51 -1.72 14.47
CA ASP A 171 8.85 -1.27 15.84
C ASP A 171 7.65 -0.62 16.53
N LEU A 172 6.85 0.17 15.81
CA LEU A 172 5.59 0.73 16.31
C LEU A 172 4.56 -0.36 16.63
N VAL A 173 4.41 -1.37 15.77
CA VAL A 173 3.52 -2.53 16.07
C VAL A 173 3.97 -3.21 17.35
N LEU A 174 5.26 -3.49 17.48
CA LEU A 174 5.82 -4.15 18.66
C LEU A 174 5.55 -3.31 19.94
N SER A 175 5.80 -2.02 19.88
CA SER A 175 5.56 -1.12 21.02
C SER A 175 4.08 -1.06 21.41
N GLU A 176 3.18 -1.04 20.44
CA GLU A 176 1.72 -1.08 20.66
C GLU A 176 1.27 -2.41 21.26
N LEU A 177 1.78 -3.54 20.78
CA LEU A 177 1.48 -4.86 21.35
C LEU A 177 1.95 -4.97 22.81
N GLN A 178 3.13 -4.42 23.13
CA GLN A 178 3.64 -4.36 24.51
C GLN A 178 2.77 -3.45 25.36
N ARG A 179 2.48 -2.22 24.91
CA ARG A 179 1.66 -1.25 25.62
C ARG A 179 0.26 -1.77 25.96
N THR A 180 -0.37 -2.45 25.02
CA THR A 180 -1.74 -2.97 25.17
C THR A 180 -1.83 -4.29 25.93
N GLY A 181 -0.70 -4.90 26.33
CA GLY A 181 -0.66 -6.22 26.96
C GLY A 181 -1.14 -7.34 26.02
N ALA A 182 -0.90 -7.19 24.71
CA ALA A 182 -1.34 -8.15 23.71
C ALA A 182 -0.66 -9.52 23.88
N PHE A 183 0.58 -9.52 24.38
CA PHE A 183 1.33 -10.77 24.64
C PHE A 183 0.84 -11.56 25.85
N ASP A 184 0.02 -10.95 26.70
CA ASP A 184 -0.63 -11.62 27.86
C ASP A 184 -1.99 -12.25 27.47
N ARG A 185 -2.31 -12.27 26.18
CA ARG A 185 -3.53 -12.87 25.63
C ARG A 185 -3.27 -14.30 25.18
N GLU A 186 -4.26 -15.17 25.33
CA GLU A 186 -4.18 -16.58 24.93
C GLU A 186 -4.02 -16.74 23.41
N VAL A 187 -4.57 -15.81 22.61
CA VAL A 187 -4.53 -15.84 21.15
C VAL A 187 -4.03 -14.52 20.61
N LEU A 188 -3.02 -14.56 19.77
CA LEU A 188 -2.52 -13.43 18.98
C LEU A 188 -2.71 -13.74 17.49
N VAL A 189 -3.47 -12.92 16.80
CA VAL A 189 -3.65 -13.00 15.34
C VAL A 189 -2.84 -11.91 14.66
N LEU A 190 -1.89 -12.31 13.83
CA LEU A 190 -1.12 -11.41 12.98
C LEU A 190 -1.65 -11.47 11.56
N ALA A 191 -2.22 -10.38 11.08
CA ALA A 191 -2.72 -10.27 9.72
C ALA A 191 -1.90 -9.26 8.92
N THR A 192 -1.49 -9.64 7.71
CA THR A 192 -0.90 -8.74 6.74
C THR A 192 -1.96 -8.33 5.73
N THR A 193 -2.18 -7.04 5.60
CA THR A 193 -3.15 -6.49 4.66
C THR A 193 -2.58 -6.47 3.24
N THR A 194 -3.46 -6.59 2.26
CA THR A 194 -3.13 -6.40 0.84
C THR A 194 -3.74 -5.10 0.32
N GLY A 195 -3.11 -4.50 -0.70
CA GLY A 195 -3.65 -3.33 -1.39
C GLY A 195 -3.91 -2.13 -0.48
N THR A 196 -5.17 -1.84 -0.22
CA THR A 196 -5.63 -0.64 0.51
C THR A 196 -5.47 -0.71 2.04
N GLY A 197 -4.99 -1.83 2.58
CA GLY A 197 -4.90 -2.01 4.04
C GLY A 197 -6.19 -2.49 4.70
N TYR A 198 -7.17 -2.94 3.91
CA TYR A 198 -8.46 -3.41 4.42
C TYR A 198 -8.32 -4.65 5.31
N LEU A 199 -8.93 -4.58 6.48
CA LEU A 199 -9.23 -5.70 7.36
C LEU A 199 -10.70 -5.62 7.74
N ASP A 200 -11.36 -6.76 7.82
CA ASP A 200 -12.75 -6.80 8.29
C ASP A 200 -12.82 -6.25 9.73
N ARG A 201 -13.88 -5.49 9.98
CA ARG A 201 -14.11 -4.84 11.28
C ARG A 201 -14.70 -5.80 12.32
N ASN A 202 -15.35 -6.85 11.85
CA ASN A 202 -16.11 -7.78 12.69
C ASN A 202 -15.28 -8.93 13.21
#